data_bfe2abe7ff021f61e74e7a53f7bf0d4b
#
_entry.id   bfe2abe7ff021f61e74e7a53f7bf0d4b
#
_cell.length_a   1.000
_cell.length_b   1.000
_cell.length_c   1.000
_cell.angle_alpha   90.00
_cell.angle_beta   90.00
_cell.angle_gamma   90.00
#
_symmetry.space_group_name_H-M   'P 1'
#
loop_
_entity.id
_entity.type
_entity.pdbx_description
1 polymer ?
#
loop_
_entity_poly.entity_id
_entity_poly.type
_entity_poly.pdbx_seq_one_letter_code
_entity_poly.pdbx_strand_id
1 'polypeptide(L)'
;MFINNNSFPSCLALEYQHDALHNHFRSVAHLPWAMLLSSGHATHPHSRYDILVAEPLATLCTTGEHTCITQGEVQTTHQDDPLALLAQTQAALLPNLPAHPTLPFLGGALGLFGYDLGRRFEQLPEHAVSDISVPDMAVGIYDWALIADHQQQTLTLLSHGDIYARWHWLLAAQESYADRAAEEMPFTLTSEWQANMSAEEYRQKFDQVQAYLHAGDCYQVNLAQRFSADYQGSEWQAFERLNASNQAPFSAFLRLPQGSILSVSPERFLAVEQQQVTTRPIKGTRPRHSDPISDRAEAAALTMSEKDRAENLMIVDLMRNDIGRVAVPGSVSVPELFIVESFPAVHHLVSTVQASLPDTCSNTDLLRACFPGGSITGAPKIRSMQIIDELEPQRRNAYCGSIGYLSCCGRMDTSITIRTLIAAQGRLHCWAGGGLVADSQWESEYQETRDKVAKILPILSATPCEPSESNVIAMASEAQDEPQTAHESAPQDSTCTLLGDNSGDESRHDAHTEPQQPA
;
A
#
# COMPACT_ATOMS: atom_id res chain seq x y z
N MET A 1 18.06 -31.04 -5.65
CA MET A 1 17.57 -31.10 -4.27
C MET A 1 16.06 -31.10 -4.37
N PHE A 2 15.40 -32.23 -4.10
CA PHE A 2 13.93 -32.31 -4.24
C PHE A 2 13.30 -31.53 -3.08
N ILE A 3 12.70 -30.39 -3.38
CA ILE A 3 11.85 -29.63 -2.43
C ILE A 3 10.62 -30.51 -2.19
N ASN A 4 10.38 -30.83 -0.94
CA ASN A 4 9.21 -31.59 -0.51
C ASN A 4 7.97 -30.72 -0.76
N ASN A 5 7.17 -31.03 -1.77
CA ASN A 5 6.19 -30.16 -2.45
C ASN A 5 4.98 -29.70 -1.62
N ASN A 6 4.94 -29.89 -0.29
CA ASN A 6 3.75 -29.56 0.54
C ASN A 6 4.07 -29.06 1.95
N SER A 7 5.29 -28.65 2.28
CA SER A 7 5.57 -28.09 3.60
C SER A 7 5.54 -26.56 3.56
N PHE A 8 4.87 -25.94 4.54
CA PHE A 8 4.96 -24.50 4.78
C PHE A 8 6.43 -24.08 4.94
N PRO A 9 6.80 -22.81 4.61
CA PRO A 9 8.11 -22.28 4.89
C PRO A 9 8.40 -22.34 6.40
N SER A 10 9.69 -22.44 6.77
CA SER A 10 10.10 -22.32 8.15
C SER A 10 9.74 -20.95 8.70
N CYS A 11 9.28 -20.89 9.96
CA CYS A 11 8.92 -19.66 10.63
C CYS A 11 9.71 -19.52 11.93
N LEU A 12 10.22 -18.32 12.18
CA LEU A 12 10.90 -17.92 13.42
C LEU A 12 10.13 -16.74 14.02
N ALA A 13 9.57 -16.95 15.21
CA ALA A 13 8.94 -15.86 15.96
C ALA A 13 10.03 -15.00 16.61
N LEU A 14 9.92 -13.69 16.44
CA LEU A 14 10.81 -12.69 16.99
C LEU A 14 10.04 -11.82 18.00
N GLU A 15 10.77 -11.09 18.84
CA GLU A 15 10.16 -10.14 19.77
C GLU A 15 9.48 -9.01 18.99
N TYR A 16 8.19 -8.83 19.25
CA TYR A 16 7.42 -7.76 18.62
C TYR A 16 7.69 -6.43 19.33
N GLN A 17 8.09 -5.45 18.55
CA GLN A 17 8.08 -4.04 18.91
C GLN A 17 7.44 -3.29 17.75
N HIS A 18 6.71 -2.22 18.04
CA HIS A 18 5.93 -1.48 17.04
C HIS A 18 6.73 -1.09 15.79
N ASP A 19 7.97 -0.64 15.98
CA ASP A 19 8.85 -0.17 14.89
C ASP A 19 9.93 -1.18 14.50
N ALA A 20 9.90 -2.42 15.06
CA ALA A 20 10.96 -3.40 14.82
C ALA A 20 11.19 -3.69 13.34
N LEU A 21 10.11 -3.89 12.57
CA LEU A 21 10.23 -4.18 11.15
C LEU A 21 10.82 -2.99 10.37
N HIS A 22 10.42 -1.77 10.68
CA HIS A 22 10.99 -0.55 10.08
C HIS A 22 12.48 -0.39 10.41
N ASN A 23 12.89 -0.71 11.64
CA ASN A 23 14.29 -0.68 12.04
C ASN A 23 15.13 -1.73 11.28
N HIS A 24 14.59 -2.94 11.05
CA HIS A 24 15.21 -3.92 10.16
C HIS A 24 15.27 -3.43 8.72
N PHE A 25 14.17 -2.86 8.20
CA PHE A 25 14.15 -2.38 6.81
C PHE A 25 15.16 -1.26 6.57
N ARG A 26 15.30 -0.32 7.49
CA ARG A 26 16.28 0.79 7.41
C ARG A 26 17.69 0.26 7.11
N SER A 27 18.07 -0.88 7.68
CA SER A 27 19.40 -1.46 7.46
C SER A 27 19.61 -2.00 6.05
N VAL A 28 18.53 -2.35 5.33
CA VAL A 28 18.56 -2.93 3.98
C VAL A 28 17.97 -2.02 2.90
N ALA A 29 17.41 -0.86 3.26
CA ALA A 29 16.70 0.07 2.36
C ALA A 29 17.55 0.55 1.17
N HIS A 30 18.88 0.47 1.27
CA HIS A 30 19.84 0.82 0.21
C HIS A 30 20.02 -0.30 -0.83
N LEU A 31 19.63 -1.54 -0.50
CA LEU A 31 19.83 -2.69 -1.38
C LEU A 31 18.82 -2.66 -2.54
N PRO A 32 19.26 -2.88 -3.77
CA PRO A 32 18.33 -3.05 -4.88
C PRO A 32 17.35 -4.19 -4.57
N TRP A 33 16.07 -3.96 -4.91
CA TRP A 33 14.97 -4.90 -4.66
C TRP A 33 14.62 -5.11 -3.18
N ALA A 34 15.16 -4.29 -2.26
CA ALA A 34 14.57 -4.20 -0.92
C ALA A 34 13.23 -3.46 -1.02
N MET A 35 12.17 -4.09 -0.50
CA MET A 35 10.82 -3.53 -0.56
C MET A 35 10.13 -3.66 0.79
N LEU A 36 9.41 -2.61 1.15
CA LEU A 36 8.57 -2.51 2.34
C LEU A 36 7.14 -2.21 1.92
N LEU A 37 6.21 -3.02 2.39
CA LEU A 37 4.80 -2.65 2.48
C LEU A 37 4.50 -2.33 3.93
N SER A 38 3.91 -1.16 4.19
CA SER A 38 3.61 -0.69 5.56
C SER A 38 2.18 -0.22 5.66
N SER A 39 1.53 -0.60 6.74
CA SER A 39 0.15 -0.22 7.03
C SER A 39 0.03 1.15 7.70
N GLY A 40 1.14 1.90 7.85
CA GLY A 40 1.17 3.26 8.38
C GLY A 40 0.82 3.38 9.86
N HIS A 41 0.70 2.26 10.57
CA HIS A 41 0.36 2.19 12.01
C HIS A 41 -0.92 2.97 12.40
N ALA A 42 -1.79 3.26 11.42
CA ALA A 42 -3.04 3.95 11.69
C ALA A 42 -4.04 3.03 12.41
N THR A 43 -4.88 3.58 13.28
CA THR A 43 -6.00 2.87 13.88
C THR A 43 -7.10 2.66 12.84
N HIS A 44 -6.87 1.75 11.89
CA HIS A 44 -7.77 1.45 10.79
C HIS A 44 -7.85 -0.06 10.55
N PRO A 45 -9.00 -0.63 10.15
CA PRO A 45 -9.15 -2.07 9.91
C PRO A 45 -8.17 -2.65 8.88
N HIS A 46 -7.64 -1.83 7.97
CA HIS A 46 -6.64 -2.23 6.97
C HIS A 46 -5.19 -2.02 7.41
N SER A 47 -4.96 -1.36 8.54
CA SER A 47 -3.63 -1.15 9.13
C SER A 47 -3.26 -2.34 10.00
N ARG A 48 -2.88 -3.45 9.38
CA ARG A 48 -2.59 -4.68 10.10
C ARG A 48 -1.19 -5.20 9.87
N TYR A 49 -0.73 -5.29 8.62
CA TYR A 49 0.52 -5.96 8.31
C TYR A 49 1.56 -4.99 7.75
N ASP A 50 2.80 -5.16 8.22
CA ASP A 50 3.97 -4.68 7.53
C ASP A 50 4.74 -5.88 6.98
N ILE A 51 5.29 -5.76 5.77
CA ILE A 51 6.01 -6.83 5.08
C ILE A 51 7.33 -6.27 4.53
N LEU A 52 8.44 -6.87 4.96
CA LEU A 52 9.79 -6.58 4.45
C LEU A 52 10.26 -7.76 3.62
N VAL A 53 10.76 -7.47 2.41
CA VAL A 53 11.46 -8.42 1.54
C VAL A 53 12.71 -7.79 0.94
N ALA A 54 13.72 -8.58 0.62
CA ALA A 54 14.93 -8.19 -0.10
C ALA A 54 15.57 -9.41 -0.77
N GLU A 55 16.57 -9.19 -1.63
CA GLU A 55 17.30 -10.26 -2.31
C GLU A 55 16.37 -11.30 -2.95
N PRO A 56 15.62 -10.93 -4.00
CA PRO A 56 14.69 -11.85 -4.66
C PRO A 56 15.42 -13.00 -5.39
N LEU A 57 14.76 -14.16 -5.51
CA LEU A 57 15.21 -15.28 -6.33
C LEU A 57 15.26 -14.94 -7.81
N ALA A 58 14.34 -14.11 -8.26
CA ALA A 58 14.27 -13.60 -9.63
C ALA A 58 13.62 -12.23 -9.64
N THR A 59 13.92 -11.44 -10.67
CA THR A 59 13.28 -10.15 -10.93
C THR A 59 12.69 -10.11 -12.32
N LEU A 60 11.53 -9.45 -12.47
CA LEU A 60 10.87 -9.21 -13.74
C LEU A 60 10.72 -7.70 -13.93
N CYS A 61 11.31 -7.18 -15.01
CA CYS A 61 11.19 -5.77 -15.42
C CYS A 61 10.57 -5.68 -16.80
N THR A 62 9.41 -5.05 -16.94
CA THR A 62 8.80 -4.77 -18.25
C THR A 62 9.01 -3.31 -18.60
N THR A 63 9.51 -3.06 -19.81
CA THR A 63 9.61 -1.72 -20.40
C THR A 63 9.15 -1.82 -21.86
N GLY A 64 8.07 -1.12 -22.19
CA GLY A 64 7.42 -1.22 -23.48
C GLY A 64 7.05 -2.68 -23.82
N GLU A 65 7.50 -3.17 -24.95
CA GLU A 65 7.19 -4.52 -25.45
C GLU A 65 8.00 -5.65 -24.78
N HIS A 66 9.02 -5.33 -23.98
CA HIS A 66 9.97 -6.32 -23.51
C HIS A 66 9.87 -6.52 -21.99
N THR A 67 9.84 -7.78 -21.57
CA THR A 67 10.00 -8.19 -20.18
C THR A 67 11.34 -8.90 -20.01
N CYS A 68 12.19 -8.32 -19.20
CA CYS A 68 13.47 -8.90 -18.81
C CYS A 68 13.29 -9.68 -17.51
N ILE A 69 13.66 -10.96 -17.51
CA ILE A 69 13.69 -11.84 -16.33
C ILE A 69 15.15 -12.08 -15.96
N THR A 70 15.52 -11.76 -14.72
CA THR A 70 16.88 -12.00 -14.19
C THR A 70 16.79 -12.99 -13.04
N GLN A 71 17.55 -14.09 -13.11
CA GLN A 71 17.67 -15.10 -12.08
C GLN A 71 19.17 -15.41 -11.84
N GLY A 72 19.70 -14.95 -10.71
CA GLY A 72 21.14 -14.96 -10.48
C GLY A 72 21.89 -14.16 -11.57
N GLU A 73 22.81 -14.79 -12.26
CA GLU A 73 23.56 -14.18 -13.38
C GLU A 73 22.88 -14.34 -14.75
N VAL A 74 21.79 -15.10 -14.82
CA VAL A 74 21.09 -15.37 -16.08
C VAL A 74 20.03 -14.31 -16.31
N GLN A 75 20.06 -13.71 -17.50
CA GLN A 75 19.09 -12.73 -17.95
C GLN A 75 18.46 -13.19 -19.28
N THR A 76 17.15 -13.16 -19.35
CA THR A 76 16.38 -13.47 -20.56
C THR A 76 15.38 -12.36 -20.86
N THR A 77 15.10 -12.15 -22.15
CA THR A 77 14.16 -11.11 -22.59
C THR A 77 13.04 -11.75 -23.41
N HIS A 78 11.80 -11.39 -23.08
CA HIS A 78 10.57 -11.95 -23.64
C HIS A 78 9.64 -10.82 -24.12
N GLN A 79 8.80 -11.13 -25.11
CA GLN A 79 7.71 -10.25 -25.57
C GLN A 79 6.32 -10.80 -25.23
N ASP A 80 6.29 -11.94 -24.54
CA ASP A 80 5.04 -12.54 -24.05
C ASP A 80 4.36 -11.64 -23.01
N ASP A 81 3.14 -11.98 -22.66
CA ASP A 81 2.36 -11.26 -21.63
C ASP A 81 3.12 -11.20 -20.29
N PRO A 82 3.40 -10.00 -19.75
CA PRO A 82 4.22 -9.84 -18.55
C PRO A 82 3.62 -10.48 -17.30
N LEU A 83 2.28 -10.53 -17.20
CA LEU A 83 1.60 -11.16 -16.05
C LEU A 83 1.60 -12.69 -16.18
N ALA A 84 1.53 -13.22 -17.40
CA ALA A 84 1.71 -14.66 -17.65
C ALA A 84 3.15 -15.09 -17.33
N LEU A 85 4.16 -14.30 -17.73
CA LEU A 85 5.58 -14.54 -17.40
C LEU A 85 5.79 -14.50 -15.88
N LEU A 86 5.15 -13.56 -15.17
CA LEU A 86 5.19 -13.47 -13.72
C LEU A 86 4.63 -14.74 -13.05
N ALA A 87 3.44 -15.19 -13.47
CA ALA A 87 2.82 -16.40 -12.94
C ALA A 87 3.69 -17.65 -13.19
N GLN A 88 4.25 -17.79 -14.39
CA GLN A 88 5.13 -18.90 -14.76
C GLN A 88 6.42 -18.89 -13.93
N THR A 89 7.06 -17.73 -13.80
CA THR A 89 8.32 -17.59 -13.03
C THR A 89 8.09 -17.90 -11.55
N GLN A 90 6.99 -17.39 -10.96
CA GLN A 90 6.65 -17.71 -9.58
C GLN A 90 6.39 -19.20 -9.38
N ALA A 91 5.60 -19.83 -10.24
CA ALA A 91 5.29 -21.25 -10.16
C ALA A 91 6.53 -22.16 -10.37
N ALA A 92 7.53 -21.70 -11.13
CA ALA A 92 8.78 -22.43 -11.32
C ALA A 92 9.71 -22.36 -10.10
N LEU A 93 9.63 -21.28 -9.30
CA LEU A 93 10.56 -21.02 -8.20
C LEU A 93 9.99 -21.34 -6.81
N LEU A 94 8.68 -21.28 -6.64
CA LEU A 94 8.02 -21.46 -5.35
C LEU A 94 6.88 -22.48 -5.44
N PRO A 95 6.66 -23.27 -4.35
CA PRO A 95 5.56 -24.22 -4.29
C PRO A 95 4.22 -23.49 -4.21
N ASN A 96 3.16 -24.09 -4.76
CA ASN A 96 1.80 -23.65 -4.48
C ASN A 96 1.39 -24.16 -3.08
N LEU A 97 1.08 -23.25 -2.17
CA LEU A 97 0.76 -23.55 -0.78
C LEU A 97 -0.71 -23.22 -0.45
N PRO A 98 -1.30 -23.92 0.52
CA PRO A 98 -2.59 -23.50 1.08
C PRO A 98 -2.44 -22.17 1.83
N ALA A 99 -3.53 -21.43 1.98
CA ALA A 99 -3.56 -20.19 2.74
C ALA A 99 -3.19 -20.45 4.21
N HIS A 100 -2.31 -19.62 4.78
CA HIS A 100 -1.96 -19.68 6.20
C HIS A 100 -3.00 -18.90 7.03
N PRO A 101 -3.35 -19.35 8.24
CA PRO A 101 -4.39 -18.68 9.05
C PRO A 101 -4.07 -17.22 9.40
N THR A 102 -2.82 -16.89 9.64
CA THR A 102 -2.40 -15.57 10.15
C THR A 102 -1.42 -14.83 9.23
N LEU A 103 -0.57 -15.53 8.46
CA LEU A 103 0.42 -14.87 7.60
C LEU A 103 -0.19 -14.55 6.24
N PRO A 104 -0.13 -13.27 5.81
CA PRO A 104 -0.71 -12.84 4.54
C PRO A 104 0.15 -13.23 3.33
N PHE A 105 1.45 -13.36 3.52
CA PHE A 105 2.44 -13.62 2.48
C PHE A 105 3.35 -14.77 2.90
N LEU A 106 3.44 -15.82 2.09
CA LEU A 106 4.28 -16.99 2.33
C LEU A 106 5.44 -17.12 1.33
N GLY A 107 5.90 -16.01 0.79
CA GLY A 107 6.73 -15.94 -0.40
C GLY A 107 5.86 -15.72 -1.63
N GLY A 108 6.48 -15.23 -2.71
CA GLY A 108 5.77 -14.90 -3.95
C GLY A 108 6.27 -13.64 -4.61
N ALA A 109 5.46 -13.09 -5.49
CA ALA A 109 5.73 -11.84 -6.19
C ALA A 109 5.38 -10.64 -5.32
N LEU A 110 6.26 -9.61 -5.29
CA LEU A 110 6.01 -8.31 -4.67
C LEU A 110 6.67 -7.22 -5.50
N GLY A 111 5.95 -6.11 -5.78
CA GLY A 111 6.52 -5.01 -6.52
C GLY A 111 5.52 -4.02 -7.10
N LEU A 112 5.97 -3.32 -8.15
CA LEU A 112 5.27 -2.28 -8.88
C LEU A 112 4.65 -2.83 -10.17
N PHE A 113 3.40 -2.50 -10.40
CA PHE A 113 2.66 -2.59 -11.65
C PHE A 113 2.31 -1.15 -12.07
N GLY A 114 3.16 -0.51 -12.88
CA GLY A 114 2.98 0.88 -13.28
C GLY A 114 1.77 1.06 -14.22
N TYR A 115 1.19 2.27 -14.25
CA TYR A 115 0.02 2.57 -15.10
C TYR A 115 0.25 2.22 -16.57
N ASP A 116 1.45 2.49 -17.07
CA ASP A 116 1.81 2.26 -18.48
C ASP A 116 1.94 0.78 -18.85
N LEU A 117 1.97 -0.15 -17.86
CA LEU A 117 1.80 -1.58 -18.10
C LEU A 117 0.47 -1.88 -18.82
N GLY A 118 -0.55 -1.04 -18.65
CA GLY A 118 -1.82 -1.13 -19.35
C GLY A 118 -1.69 -1.11 -20.87
N ARG A 119 -0.61 -0.56 -21.42
CA ARG A 119 -0.29 -0.58 -22.86
C ARG A 119 0.03 -1.96 -23.41
N ARG A 120 0.38 -2.91 -22.53
CA ARG A 120 0.55 -4.32 -22.87
C ARG A 120 -0.78 -5.06 -23.03
N PHE A 121 -1.86 -4.50 -22.52
CA PHE A 121 -3.19 -5.10 -22.50
C PHE A 121 -4.15 -4.43 -23.47
N GLU A 122 -3.97 -3.12 -23.72
CA GLU A 122 -4.86 -2.28 -24.51
C GLU A 122 -4.07 -1.45 -25.53
N GLN A 123 -4.66 -1.24 -26.70
CA GLN A 123 -4.07 -0.37 -27.73
C GLN A 123 -4.32 1.10 -27.35
N LEU A 124 -3.27 1.77 -26.95
CA LEU A 124 -3.30 3.18 -26.56
C LEU A 124 -2.44 4.03 -27.48
N PRO A 125 -2.77 5.33 -27.66
CA PRO A 125 -1.91 6.28 -28.37
C PRO A 125 -0.55 6.45 -27.68
N GLU A 126 0.39 7.13 -28.36
CA GLU A 126 1.74 7.39 -27.83
C GLU A 126 2.07 8.90 -27.94
N HIS A 127 1.19 9.75 -27.39
CA HIS A 127 1.40 11.20 -27.40
C HIS A 127 2.19 11.67 -26.18
N ALA A 128 1.91 11.08 -25.02
CA ALA A 128 2.58 11.43 -23.78
C ALA A 128 4.04 10.97 -23.76
N VAL A 129 4.96 11.86 -23.33
CA VAL A 129 6.40 11.61 -23.32
C VAL A 129 6.77 10.67 -22.16
N SER A 130 7.54 9.62 -22.46
CA SER A 130 8.17 8.76 -21.45
C SER A 130 9.55 9.34 -21.10
N ASP A 131 9.65 10.00 -19.95
CA ASP A 131 10.86 10.71 -19.50
C ASP A 131 11.44 10.20 -18.18
N ILE A 132 10.91 9.10 -17.65
CA ILE A 132 11.36 8.45 -16.42
C ILE A 132 11.79 7.02 -16.72
N SER A 133 12.95 6.63 -16.21
CA SER A 133 13.59 5.33 -16.50
C SER A 133 13.05 4.15 -15.67
N VAL A 134 12.08 4.38 -14.76
CA VAL A 134 11.47 3.30 -13.97
C VAL A 134 10.62 2.41 -14.90
N PRO A 135 10.76 1.06 -14.83
CA PRO A 135 10.00 0.13 -15.68
C PRO A 135 8.49 0.24 -15.49
N ASP A 136 7.73 -0.16 -16.53
CA ASP A 136 6.26 -0.26 -16.48
C ASP A 136 5.80 -1.35 -15.50
N MET A 137 6.59 -2.41 -15.31
CA MET A 137 6.43 -3.39 -14.23
C MET A 137 7.81 -3.70 -13.64
N ALA A 138 7.91 -3.72 -12.31
CA ALA A 138 9.12 -4.09 -11.59
C ALA A 138 8.74 -4.96 -10.38
N VAL A 139 8.91 -6.26 -10.50
CA VAL A 139 8.46 -7.26 -9.51
C VAL A 139 9.60 -8.22 -9.19
N GLY A 140 9.83 -8.47 -7.89
CA GLY A 140 10.71 -9.53 -7.39
C GLY A 140 9.93 -10.75 -6.96
N ILE A 141 10.52 -11.95 -7.11
CA ILE A 141 10.02 -13.20 -6.54
C ILE A 141 10.84 -13.50 -5.29
N TYR A 142 10.20 -13.52 -4.13
CA TYR A 142 10.85 -13.66 -2.84
C TYR A 142 10.47 -14.98 -2.16
N ASP A 143 11.47 -15.67 -1.63
CA ASP A 143 11.32 -16.92 -0.88
C ASP A 143 11.33 -16.72 0.65
N TRP A 144 11.42 -15.47 1.10
CA TRP A 144 11.43 -15.09 2.50
C TRP A 144 10.76 -13.74 2.72
N ALA A 145 10.30 -13.50 3.94
CA ALA A 145 9.81 -12.21 4.39
C ALA A 145 9.91 -12.06 5.90
N LEU A 146 10.09 -10.83 6.38
CA LEU A 146 9.81 -10.44 7.76
C LEU A 146 8.44 -9.76 7.80
N ILE A 147 7.54 -10.26 8.65
CA ILE A 147 6.15 -9.81 8.72
C ILE A 147 5.81 -9.39 10.13
N ALA A 148 5.34 -8.18 10.31
CA ALA A 148 4.72 -7.71 11.55
C ALA A 148 3.20 -7.75 11.40
N ASP A 149 2.49 -8.37 12.36
CA ASP A 149 1.04 -8.27 12.52
C ASP A 149 0.76 -7.37 13.74
N HIS A 150 0.39 -6.13 13.48
CA HIS A 150 0.16 -5.13 14.51
C HIS A 150 -1.10 -5.41 15.34
N GLN A 151 -2.05 -6.17 14.80
CA GLN A 151 -3.26 -6.56 15.50
C GLN A 151 -3.00 -7.69 16.49
N GLN A 152 -2.16 -8.68 16.11
CA GLN A 152 -1.78 -9.80 16.97
C GLN A 152 -0.51 -9.52 17.77
N GLN A 153 0.19 -8.41 17.53
CA GLN A 153 1.46 -8.04 18.12
C GLN A 153 2.51 -9.15 17.96
N THR A 154 2.67 -9.64 16.72
CA THR A 154 3.65 -10.67 16.38
C THR A 154 4.60 -10.18 15.31
N LEU A 155 5.87 -10.59 15.41
CA LEU A 155 6.90 -10.40 14.40
C LEU A 155 7.41 -11.77 13.98
N THR A 156 7.27 -12.11 12.70
CA THR A 156 7.59 -13.42 12.16
C THR A 156 8.51 -13.32 10.97
N LEU A 157 9.68 -13.93 11.04
CA LEU A 157 10.52 -14.22 9.90
C LEU A 157 10.07 -15.56 9.31
N LEU A 158 9.83 -15.60 8.00
CA LEU A 158 9.58 -16.84 7.26
C LEU A 158 10.62 -17.00 6.15
N SER A 159 10.98 -18.26 5.83
CA SER A 159 11.88 -18.59 4.73
C SER A 159 11.63 -19.99 4.18
N HIS A 160 11.67 -20.14 2.86
CA HIS A 160 11.72 -21.42 2.16
C HIS A 160 13.13 -22.03 2.19
N GLY A 161 14.14 -21.20 2.46
CA GLY A 161 15.54 -21.61 2.64
C GLY A 161 15.93 -21.78 4.10
N ASP A 162 17.22 -21.58 4.39
CA ASP A 162 17.74 -21.62 5.77
C ASP A 162 17.33 -20.34 6.52
N ILE A 163 16.40 -20.49 7.45
CA ILE A 163 15.84 -19.39 8.22
C ILE A 163 16.86 -18.74 9.16
N TYR A 164 17.79 -19.54 9.72
CA TYR A 164 18.82 -19.01 10.63
C TYR A 164 19.89 -18.24 9.84
N ALA A 165 20.27 -18.71 8.66
CA ALA A 165 21.14 -17.96 7.76
C ALA A 165 20.52 -16.62 7.38
N ARG A 166 19.20 -16.58 7.09
CA ARG A 166 18.47 -15.35 6.79
C ARG A 166 18.40 -14.40 7.99
N TRP A 167 18.16 -14.93 9.17
CA TRP A 167 18.16 -14.15 10.40
C TRP A 167 19.54 -13.52 10.68
N HIS A 168 20.61 -14.30 10.59
CA HIS A 168 21.97 -13.79 10.77
C HIS A 168 22.33 -12.73 9.74
N TRP A 169 21.86 -12.87 8.49
CA TRP A 169 22.03 -11.85 7.46
C TRP A 169 21.36 -10.51 7.84
N LEU A 170 20.12 -10.55 8.37
CA LEU A 170 19.42 -9.36 8.86
C LEU A 170 20.16 -8.69 10.03
N LEU A 171 20.67 -9.49 10.98
CA LEU A 171 21.44 -8.97 12.12
C LEU A 171 22.75 -8.31 11.65
N ALA A 172 23.50 -8.95 10.76
CA ALA A 172 24.72 -8.39 10.19
C ALA A 172 24.45 -7.07 9.41
N ALA A 173 23.32 -7.00 8.71
CA ALA A 173 22.88 -5.77 8.06
C ALA A 173 22.62 -4.64 9.06
N GLN A 174 22.03 -4.95 10.23
CA GLN A 174 21.80 -3.97 11.30
C GLN A 174 23.11 -3.52 11.96
N GLU A 175 24.02 -4.43 12.26
CA GLU A 175 25.33 -4.10 12.83
C GLU A 175 26.12 -3.14 11.91
N SER A 176 26.09 -3.38 10.60
CA SER A 176 26.79 -2.53 9.63
C SER A 176 26.06 -1.20 9.33
N TYR A 177 24.82 -1.06 9.78
CA TYR A 177 24.03 0.14 9.48
C TYR A 177 24.53 1.37 10.22
N ALA A 178 25.00 1.25 11.47
CA ALA A 178 25.45 2.39 12.27
C ALA A 178 26.58 3.16 11.57
N ASP A 179 27.55 2.43 10.99
CA ASP A 179 28.67 3.03 10.24
C ASP A 179 28.19 3.71 8.97
N ARG A 180 27.29 3.07 8.21
CA ARG A 180 26.72 3.65 6.98
C ARG A 180 25.84 4.86 7.25
N ALA A 181 25.03 4.82 8.30
CA ALA A 181 24.14 5.92 8.67
C ALA A 181 24.90 7.21 9.00
N ALA A 182 26.15 7.07 9.53
CA ALA A 182 27.01 8.22 9.82
C ALA A 182 27.53 8.91 8.53
N GLU A 183 27.61 8.15 7.43
CA GLU A 183 28.07 8.64 6.12
C GLU A 183 26.91 9.02 5.19
N GLU A 184 25.67 8.64 5.53
CA GLU A 184 24.50 8.86 4.68
C GLU A 184 24.14 10.35 4.65
N MET A 185 24.10 10.90 3.43
CA MET A 185 23.69 12.30 3.24
C MET A 185 22.20 12.48 3.59
N PRO A 186 21.85 13.43 4.46
CA PRO A 186 20.46 13.72 4.77
C PRO A 186 19.66 14.13 3.53
N PHE A 187 18.41 13.66 3.47
CA PHE A 187 17.51 14.06 2.39
C PHE A 187 17.21 15.55 2.44
N THR A 188 17.41 16.23 1.31
CA THR A 188 17.05 17.64 1.12
C THR A 188 16.62 17.89 -0.32
N LEU A 189 15.63 18.77 -0.51
CA LEU A 189 15.35 19.32 -1.84
C LEU A 189 16.41 20.35 -2.21
N THR A 190 16.84 20.31 -3.47
CA THR A 190 17.81 21.27 -4.04
C THR A 190 17.15 22.27 -4.98
N SER A 191 15.85 22.08 -5.29
CA SER A 191 15.02 23.03 -6.03
C SER A 191 13.61 23.13 -5.44
N GLU A 192 12.88 24.17 -5.81
CA GLU A 192 11.45 24.25 -5.51
C GLU A 192 10.64 23.27 -6.39
N TRP A 193 9.44 22.91 -5.92
CA TRP A 193 8.50 22.11 -6.69
C TRP A 193 7.96 22.88 -7.89
N GLN A 194 8.05 22.27 -9.06
CA GLN A 194 7.54 22.82 -10.32
C GLN A 194 6.46 21.91 -10.89
N ALA A 195 5.32 22.50 -11.26
CA ALA A 195 4.29 21.80 -12.03
C ALA A 195 4.71 21.67 -13.50
N ASN A 196 4.30 20.57 -14.16
CA ASN A 196 4.58 20.33 -15.58
C ASN A 196 3.65 21.12 -16.52
N MET A 197 2.66 21.83 -15.98
CA MET A 197 1.77 22.71 -16.72
C MET A 197 1.33 23.90 -15.86
N SER A 198 1.08 25.02 -16.50
CA SER A 198 0.49 26.21 -15.88
C SER A 198 -1.01 26.03 -15.65
N ALA A 199 -1.64 26.94 -14.89
CA ALA A 199 -3.08 26.95 -14.69
C ALA A 199 -3.86 27.11 -16.01
N GLU A 200 -3.33 27.92 -16.95
CA GLU A 200 -3.96 28.14 -18.25
C GLU A 200 -3.86 26.89 -19.15
N GLU A 201 -2.71 26.18 -19.14
CA GLU A 201 -2.56 24.91 -19.87
C GLU A 201 -3.47 23.82 -19.29
N TYR A 202 -3.62 23.77 -17.95
CA TYR A 202 -4.56 22.85 -17.30
C TYR A 202 -6.00 23.16 -17.73
N ARG A 203 -6.39 24.45 -17.75
CA ARG A 203 -7.71 24.89 -18.20
C ARG A 203 -7.98 24.48 -19.65
N GLN A 204 -7.04 24.67 -20.55
CA GLN A 204 -7.20 24.27 -21.97
C GLN A 204 -7.45 22.75 -22.08
N LYS A 205 -6.73 21.92 -21.29
CA LYS A 205 -6.95 20.47 -21.25
C LYS A 205 -8.28 20.11 -20.60
N PHE A 206 -8.67 20.82 -19.57
CA PHE A 206 -10.00 20.70 -18.95
C PHE A 206 -11.11 20.98 -19.98
N ASP A 207 -11.01 22.06 -20.73
CA ASP A 207 -12.00 22.42 -21.76
C ASP A 207 -12.08 21.35 -22.87
N GLN A 208 -10.95 20.70 -23.23
CA GLN A 208 -10.94 19.57 -24.15
C GLN A 208 -11.64 18.33 -23.55
N VAL A 209 -11.41 18.02 -22.27
CA VAL A 209 -12.15 16.94 -21.58
C VAL A 209 -13.64 17.25 -21.56
N GLN A 210 -14.06 18.49 -21.27
CA GLN A 210 -15.46 18.90 -21.30
C GLN A 210 -16.08 18.70 -22.70
N ALA A 211 -15.33 18.99 -23.76
CA ALA A 211 -15.79 18.73 -25.12
C ALA A 211 -16.03 17.22 -25.37
N TYR A 212 -15.15 16.33 -24.89
CA TYR A 212 -15.34 14.88 -24.97
C TYR A 212 -16.54 14.40 -24.15
N LEU A 213 -16.73 14.93 -22.93
CA LEU A 213 -17.88 14.60 -22.08
C LEU A 213 -19.21 15.01 -22.75
N HIS A 214 -19.29 16.22 -23.31
CA HIS A 214 -20.48 16.69 -24.01
C HIS A 214 -20.74 16.00 -25.35
N ALA A 215 -19.68 15.51 -26.02
CA ALA A 215 -19.82 14.71 -27.23
C ALA A 215 -20.27 13.26 -26.93
N GLY A 216 -20.25 12.84 -25.67
CA GLY A 216 -20.61 11.49 -25.25
C GLY A 216 -19.50 10.45 -25.46
N ASP A 217 -18.25 10.88 -25.68
CA ASP A 217 -17.09 10.01 -25.78
C ASP A 217 -16.79 9.29 -24.44
N CYS A 218 -17.03 9.97 -23.32
CA CYS A 218 -16.84 9.46 -21.97
C CYS A 218 -17.81 10.11 -20.98
N TYR A 219 -17.93 9.52 -19.79
CA TYR A 219 -18.70 10.03 -18.65
C TYR A 219 -17.80 10.67 -17.60
N GLN A 220 -16.55 10.20 -17.52
CA GLN A 220 -15.52 10.71 -16.62
C GLN A 220 -14.13 10.48 -17.22
N VAL A 221 -13.24 11.45 -17.04
CA VAL A 221 -11.80 11.31 -17.29
C VAL A 221 -11.03 11.84 -16.09
N ASN A 222 -10.07 11.07 -15.58
CA ASN A 222 -9.14 11.55 -14.57
C ASN A 222 -8.03 12.36 -15.27
N LEU A 223 -7.96 13.67 -15.03
CA LEU A 223 -6.91 14.55 -15.55
C LEU A 223 -5.92 14.89 -14.43
N ALA A 224 -4.63 14.67 -14.68
CA ALA A 224 -3.57 14.91 -13.70
C ALA A 224 -2.50 15.87 -14.19
N GLN A 225 -1.83 16.51 -13.23
CA GLN A 225 -0.58 17.22 -13.44
C GLN A 225 0.55 16.61 -12.60
N ARG A 226 1.79 16.81 -13.04
CA ARG A 226 2.99 16.32 -12.36
C ARG A 226 3.75 17.48 -11.71
N PHE A 227 4.15 17.29 -10.48
CA PHE A 227 5.06 18.16 -9.73
C PHE A 227 6.43 17.50 -9.67
N SER A 228 7.50 18.26 -9.85
CA SER A 228 8.86 17.74 -9.81
C SER A 228 9.78 18.70 -9.05
N ALA A 229 10.74 18.13 -8.32
CA ALA A 229 11.81 18.88 -7.65
C ALA A 229 13.10 18.06 -7.65
N ASP A 230 14.24 18.74 -7.72
CA ASP A 230 15.54 18.11 -7.59
C ASP A 230 15.86 17.88 -6.11
N TYR A 231 16.55 16.79 -5.81
CA TYR A 231 16.91 16.40 -4.44
C TYR A 231 18.31 15.81 -4.36
N GLN A 232 18.80 15.72 -3.14
CA GLN A 232 19.99 14.95 -2.77
C GLN A 232 19.76 14.21 -1.46
N GLY A 233 20.57 13.18 -1.19
CA GLY A 233 20.50 12.39 0.04
C GLY A 233 19.55 11.20 -0.06
N SER A 234 19.13 10.70 1.11
CA SER A 234 18.46 9.40 1.25
C SER A 234 16.98 9.45 0.93
N GLU A 235 16.52 8.72 -0.10
CA GLU A 235 15.09 8.57 -0.40
C GLU A 235 14.34 7.82 0.70
N TRP A 236 15.03 6.96 1.45
CA TRP A 236 14.44 6.31 2.61
C TRP A 236 14.02 7.34 3.68
N GLN A 237 14.88 8.33 3.97
CA GLN A 237 14.53 9.40 4.92
C GLN A 237 13.35 10.25 4.43
N ALA A 238 13.26 10.48 3.11
CA ALA A 238 12.07 11.13 2.53
C ALA A 238 10.80 10.31 2.78
N PHE A 239 10.87 8.99 2.57
CA PHE A 239 9.75 8.09 2.85
C PHE A 239 9.35 8.09 4.33
N GLU A 240 10.32 8.01 5.26
CA GLU A 240 10.04 8.06 6.70
C GLU A 240 9.26 9.32 7.10
N ARG A 241 9.66 10.50 6.57
CA ARG A 241 8.94 11.77 6.81
C ARG A 241 7.50 11.72 6.27
N LEU A 242 7.32 11.20 5.05
CA LEU A 242 6.00 11.07 4.43
C LEU A 242 5.13 10.07 5.20
N ASN A 243 5.66 8.90 5.55
CA ASN A 243 4.93 7.85 6.25
C ASN A 243 4.48 8.29 7.65
N ALA A 244 5.37 8.94 8.41
CA ALA A 244 5.06 9.49 9.74
C ALA A 244 3.93 10.53 9.70
N SER A 245 3.89 11.37 8.65
CA SER A 245 2.87 12.42 8.51
C SER A 245 1.55 11.93 7.96
N ASN A 246 1.55 10.95 7.03
CA ASN A 246 0.34 10.53 6.33
C ASN A 246 -0.34 9.34 6.99
N GLN A 247 0.42 8.42 7.61
CA GLN A 247 -0.09 7.20 8.26
C GLN A 247 -1.10 6.44 7.38
N ALA A 248 -0.76 6.27 6.09
CA ALA A 248 -1.66 5.69 5.12
C ALA A 248 -1.65 4.15 5.21
N PRO A 249 -2.80 3.47 5.04
CA PRO A 249 -2.91 2.02 5.23
C PRO A 249 -2.21 1.17 4.16
N PHE A 250 -1.80 1.77 3.05
CA PHE A 250 -1.09 1.10 1.95
C PHE A 250 0.19 1.87 1.58
N SER A 251 0.99 2.22 2.60
CA SER A 251 2.31 2.81 2.37
C SER A 251 3.27 1.76 1.82
N ALA A 252 4.20 2.19 0.98
CA ALA A 252 5.23 1.31 0.42
C ALA A 252 6.51 2.07 0.07
N PHE A 253 7.64 1.44 0.29
CA PHE A 253 8.93 1.87 -0.22
C PHE A 253 9.53 0.73 -1.05
N LEU A 254 9.87 1.02 -2.31
CA LEU A 254 10.50 0.08 -3.21
C LEU A 254 11.84 0.65 -3.70
N ARG A 255 12.93 -0.06 -3.46
CA ARG A 255 14.25 0.26 -4.01
C ARG A 255 14.46 -0.52 -5.30
N LEU A 256 14.41 0.17 -6.43
CA LEU A 256 14.69 -0.40 -7.75
C LEU A 256 16.07 0.05 -8.22
N PRO A 257 16.71 -0.70 -9.14
CA PRO A 257 17.99 -0.25 -9.73
C PRO A 257 17.93 1.12 -10.44
N GLN A 258 16.75 1.49 -10.96
CA GLN A 258 16.52 2.74 -11.69
C GLN A 258 16.09 3.91 -10.81
N GLY A 259 15.75 3.67 -9.54
CA GLY A 259 15.25 4.67 -8.60
C GLY A 259 14.39 4.09 -7.50
N SER A 260 13.72 4.92 -6.75
CA SER A 260 12.86 4.48 -5.64
C SER A 260 11.42 4.92 -5.82
N ILE A 261 10.50 4.11 -5.34
CA ILE A 261 9.06 4.45 -5.27
C ILE A 261 8.70 4.67 -3.80
N LEU A 262 8.16 5.84 -3.50
CA LEU A 262 7.71 6.25 -2.17
C LEU A 262 6.20 6.47 -2.22
N SER A 263 5.43 5.52 -1.69
CA SER A 263 3.96 5.55 -1.74
C SER A 263 3.38 5.70 -0.34
N VAL A 264 2.43 6.62 -0.19
CA VAL A 264 1.58 6.77 1.01
C VAL A 264 0.11 6.71 0.59
N SER A 265 -0.24 5.60 -0.08
CA SER A 265 -1.56 5.41 -0.67
C SER A 265 -2.63 5.10 0.38
N PRO A 266 -3.81 5.74 0.29
CA PRO A 266 -4.95 5.42 1.15
C PRO A 266 -5.86 4.33 0.58
N GLU A 267 -5.68 3.93 -0.71
CA GLU A 267 -6.69 3.19 -1.45
C GLU A 267 -6.20 1.78 -1.81
N ARG A 268 -7.01 0.76 -1.43
CA ARG A 268 -6.84 -0.62 -1.90
C ARG A 268 -7.32 -0.74 -3.33
N PHE A 269 -6.54 -1.43 -4.16
CA PHE A 269 -6.98 -1.82 -5.51
C PHE A 269 -7.75 -3.14 -5.46
N LEU A 270 -7.08 -4.25 -5.19
CA LEU A 270 -7.66 -5.59 -5.15
C LEU A 270 -7.07 -6.39 -4.00
N ALA A 271 -7.91 -7.09 -3.28
CA ALA A 271 -7.50 -8.12 -2.34
C ALA A 271 -8.15 -9.46 -2.71
N VAL A 272 -7.40 -10.55 -2.56
CA VAL A 272 -7.89 -11.91 -2.73
C VAL A 272 -7.52 -12.73 -1.50
N GLU A 273 -8.54 -13.32 -0.89
CA GLU A 273 -8.40 -14.26 0.22
C GLU A 273 -9.37 -15.41 0.01
N GLN A 274 -8.87 -16.66 0.00
CA GLN A 274 -9.69 -17.86 -0.19
C GLN A 274 -10.61 -17.75 -1.43
N GLN A 275 -10.05 -17.33 -2.57
CA GLN A 275 -10.78 -17.09 -3.83
C GLN A 275 -11.87 -16.01 -3.77
N GLN A 276 -11.97 -15.27 -2.66
CA GLN A 276 -12.85 -14.11 -2.57
C GLN A 276 -12.08 -12.84 -2.92
N VAL A 277 -12.56 -12.14 -3.96
CA VAL A 277 -12.06 -10.83 -4.36
C VAL A 277 -12.79 -9.77 -3.57
N THR A 278 -12.06 -8.77 -3.10
CA THR A 278 -12.64 -7.55 -2.51
C THR A 278 -11.93 -6.33 -3.10
N THR A 279 -12.69 -5.34 -3.51
CA THR A 279 -12.21 -3.98 -3.83
C THR A 279 -13.06 -2.95 -3.14
N ARG A 280 -12.45 -1.82 -2.74
CA ARG A 280 -13.11 -0.78 -1.93
C ARG A 280 -12.82 0.61 -2.48
N PRO A 281 -13.45 0.99 -3.60
CA PRO A 281 -13.27 2.31 -4.18
C PRO A 281 -13.71 3.42 -3.24
N ILE A 282 -12.90 4.46 -3.18
CA ILE A 282 -13.12 5.66 -2.37
C ILE A 282 -13.52 6.80 -3.30
N LYS A 283 -14.64 7.47 -3.01
CA LYS A 283 -15.04 8.74 -3.63
C LYS A 283 -15.64 9.66 -2.57
N GLY A 284 -15.43 10.95 -2.73
CA GLY A 284 -15.85 11.93 -1.75
C GLY A 284 -14.98 11.93 -0.49
N THR A 285 -14.59 13.12 -0.07
CA THR A 285 -13.75 13.33 1.11
C THR A 285 -14.22 14.58 1.83
N ARG A 286 -14.32 14.52 3.17
CA ARG A 286 -14.59 15.67 4.03
C ARG A 286 -13.59 15.70 5.17
N PRO A 287 -13.19 16.89 5.66
CA PRO A 287 -12.27 17.01 6.77
C PRO A 287 -12.88 16.49 8.07
N ARG A 288 -12.01 16.04 8.99
CA ARG A 288 -12.38 15.78 10.38
C ARG A 288 -12.34 17.08 11.17
N HIS A 289 -13.20 17.19 12.17
CA HIS A 289 -13.23 18.30 13.11
C HIS A 289 -13.04 17.82 14.54
N SER A 290 -12.39 18.63 15.36
CA SER A 290 -12.24 18.35 16.81
C SER A 290 -13.56 18.48 17.57
N ASP A 291 -14.50 19.32 17.08
CA ASP A 291 -15.86 19.40 17.61
C ASP A 291 -16.71 18.24 17.10
N PRO A 292 -17.26 17.38 17.98
CA PRO A 292 -18.03 16.19 17.58
C PRO A 292 -19.33 16.51 16.82
N ILE A 293 -19.89 17.72 16.95
CA ILE A 293 -21.11 18.11 16.23
C ILE A 293 -20.76 18.43 14.79
N SER A 294 -19.73 19.27 14.58
CA SER A 294 -19.21 19.61 13.25
C SER A 294 -18.69 18.37 12.52
N ASP A 295 -17.98 17.48 13.22
CA ASP A 295 -17.44 16.23 12.64
C ASP A 295 -18.56 15.31 12.10
N ARG A 296 -19.63 15.16 12.88
CA ARG A 296 -20.81 14.38 12.44
C ARG A 296 -21.58 15.06 11.32
N ALA A 297 -21.62 16.40 11.29
CA ALA A 297 -22.26 17.14 10.22
C ALA A 297 -21.54 16.94 8.88
N GLU A 298 -20.20 16.92 8.86
CA GLU A 298 -19.39 16.63 7.67
C GLU A 298 -19.62 15.19 7.16
N ALA A 299 -19.62 14.21 8.07
CA ALA A 299 -19.91 12.82 7.71
C ALA A 299 -21.34 12.67 7.11
N ALA A 300 -22.33 13.35 7.69
CA ALA A 300 -23.70 13.35 7.18
C ALA A 300 -23.79 14.06 5.82
N ALA A 301 -23.14 15.21 5.66
CA ALA A 301 -23.10 15.94 4.40
C ALA A 301 -22.50 15.08 3.28
N LEU A 302 -21.44 14.30 3.57
CA LEU A 302 -20.83 13.38 2.62
C LEU A 302 -21.83 12.28 2.17
N THR A 303 -22.57 11.70 3.11
CA THR A 303 -23.59 10.68 2.82
C THR A 303 -24.73 11.22 1.96
N MET A 304 -25.09 12.50 2.13
CA MET A 304 -26.18 13.16 1.41
C MET A 304 -25.76 13.79 0.07
N SER A 305 -24.47 13.85 -0.22
CA SER A 305 -23.95 14.45 -1.46
C SER A 305 -24.35 13.60 -2.67
N GLU A 306 -25.22 14.14 -3.51
CA GLU A 306 -25.68 13.48 -4.76
C GLU A 306 -24.50 13.30 -5.72
N LYS A 307 -23.60 14.30 -5.84
CA LYS A 307 -22.40 14.24 -6.67
C LYS A 307 -21.49 13.09 -6.22
N ASP A 308 -21.07 13.06 -4.95
CA ASP A 308 -20.14 12.04 -4.43
C ASP A 308 -20.73 10.62 -4.55
N ARG A 309 -22.04 10.47 -4.34
CA ARG A 309 -22.76 9.19 -4.53
C ARG A 309 -22.82 8.76 -5.99
N ALA A 310 -23.11 9.66 -6.91
CA ALA A 310 -23.15 9.37 -8.35
C ALA A 310 -21.78 8.95 -8.88
N GLU A 311 -20.71 9.65 -8.49
CA GLU A 311 -19.33 9.28 -8.83
C GLU A 311 -18.95 7.92 -8.23
N ASN A 312 -19.28 7.67 -6.96
CA ASN A 312 -18.99 6.39 -6.31
C ASN A 312 -19.74 5.24 -7.00
N LEU A 313 -21.03 5.42 -7.33
CA LEU A 313 -21.83 4.42 -8.01
C LEU A 313 -21.25 4.05 -9.38
N MET A 314 -20.82 5.06 -10.14
CA MET A 314 -20.20 4.84 -11.45
C MET A 314 -18.91 4.00 -11.34
N ILE A 315 -18.08 4.27 -10.33
CA ILE A 315 -16.86 3.47 -10.11
C ILE A 315 -17.19 2.06 -9.61
N VAL A 316 -18.20 1.91 -8.76
CA VAL A 316 -18.70 0.59 -8.33
C VAL A 316 -19.13 -0.23 -9.56
N ASP A 317 -19.90 0.35 -10.48
CA ASP A 317 -20.33 -0.36 -11.69
C ASP A 317 -19.17 -0.71 -12.61
N LEU A 318 -18.17 0.18 -12.73
CA LEU A 318 -16.95 -0.10 -13.49
C LEU A 318 -16.16 -1.28 -12.87
N MET A 319 -15.99 -1.29 -11.53
CA MET A 319 -15.30 -2.38 -10.84
C MET A 319 -16.08 -3.70 -10.93
N ARG A 320 -17.41 -3.65 -10.84
CA ARG A 320 -18.27 -4.83 -11.05
C ARG A 320 -18.11 -5.40 -12.46
N ASN A 321 -18.04 -4.54 -13.48
CA ASN A 321 -17.80 -4.96 -14.86
C ASN A 321 -16.42 -5.61 -15.01
N ASP A 322 -15.36 -4.98 -14.47
CA ASP A 322 -14.00 -5.50 -14.59
C ASP A 322 -13.83 -6.86 -13.90
N ILE A 323 -14.27 -6.97 -12.65
CA ILE A 323 -14.22 -8.22 -11.88
C ILE A 323 -15.14 -9.28 -12.52
N GLY A 324 -16.31 -8.87 -13.01
CA GLY A 324 -17.28 -9.76 -13.65
C GLY A 324 -16.77 -10.48 -14.88
N ARG A 325 -15.69 -9.97 -15.52
CA ARG A 325 -15.04 -10.63 -16.68
C ARG A 325 -14.37 -11.96 -16.31
N VAL A 326 -13.98 -12.15 -15.05
CA VAL A 326 -13.21 -13.30 -14.56
C VAL A 326 -13.85 -14.00 -13.36
N ALA A 327 -14.83 -13.39 -12.72
CA ALA A 327 -15.51 -13.95 -11.56
C ALA A 327 -16.48 -15.09 -11.94
N VAL A 328 -16.83 -15.92 -10.96
CA VAL A 328 -17.90 -16.90 -11.10
C VAL A 328 -19.21 -16.16 -11.46
N PRO A 329 -19.92 -16.55 -12.53
CA PRO A 329 -21.16 -15.89 -12.92
C PRO A 329 -22.17 -15.79 -11.79
N GLY A 330 -22.68 -14.57 -11.54
CA GLY A 330 -23.65 -14.28 -10.47
C GLY A 330 -23.04 -14.08 -9.08
N SER A 331 -21.72 -14.19 -8.89
CA SER A 331 -21.07 -14.00 -7.59
C SER A 331 -20.74 -12.54 -7.27
N VAL A 332 -20.74 -11.65 -8.26
CA VAL A 332 -20.43 -10.23 -8.05
C VAL A 332 -21.54 -9.56 -7.25
N SER A 333 -21.19 -9.01 -6.11
CA SER A 333 -22.11 -8.35 -5.17
C SER A 333 -21.54 -7.05 -4.63
N VAL A 334 -22.41 -6.19 -4.08
CA VAL A 334 -22.04 -4.93 -3.42
C VAL A 334 -22.63 -4.97 -2.01
N PRO A 335 -21.95 -5.63 -1.05
CA PRO A 335 -22.47 -5.77 0.31
C PRO A 335 -22.56 -4.44 1.07
N GLU A 336 -21.72 -3.49 0.73
CA GLU A 336 -21.69 -2.16 1.34
C GLU A 336 -21.67 -1.10 0.24
N LEU A 337 -22.64 -0.18 0.30
CA LEU A 337 -22.76 0.92 -0.66
C LEU A 337 -22.90 2.25 0.10
N PHE A 338 -22.02 3.22 -0.23
CA PHE A 338 -22.00 4.57 0.34
C PHE A 338 -21.79 4.60 1.86
N ILE A 339 -20.89 3.79 2.39
CA ILE A 339 -20.52 3.81 3.80
C ILE A 339 -19.49 4.90 4.07
N VAL A 340 -19.69 5.68 5.14
CA VAL A 340 -18.69 6.66 5.58
C VAL A 340 -17.67 5.98 6.48
N GLU A 341 -16.41 5.98 6.08
CA GLU A 341 -15.28 5.56 6.87
C GLU A 341 -14.50 6.78 7.39
N SER A 342 -14.22 6.77 8.68
CA SER A 342 -13.52 7.87 9.34
C SER A 342 -12.06 7.50 9.56
N PHE A 343 -11.17 8.26 8.94
CA PHE A 343 -9.73 8.22 9.16
C PHE A 343 -9.31 9.34 10.13
N PRO A 344 -8.07 9.36 10.62
CA PRO A 344 -7.64 10.39 11.55
C PRO A 344 -7.85 11.83 11.06
N ALA A 345 -7.67 12.08 9.76
CA ALA A 345 -7.74 13.42 9.16
C ALA A 345 -8.99 13.69 8.32
N VAL A 346 -9.70 12.67 7.85
CA VAL A 346 -10.77 12.80 6.87
C VAL A 346 -11.86 11.73 7.05
N HIS A 347 -13.06 12.04 6.56
CA HIS A 347 -14.11 11.07 6.26
C HIS A 347 -14.10 10.74 4.78
N HIS A 348 -14.22 9.46 4.42
CA HIS A 348 -14.35 8.98 3.05
C HIS A 348 -15.68 8.29 2.81
N LEU A 349 -16.23 8.44 1.61
CA LEU A 349 -17.37 7.66 1.13
C LEU A 349 -16.83 6.42 0.40
N VAL A 350 -17.08 5.24 0.94
CA VAL A 350 -16.54 3.95 0.49
C VAL A 350 -17.66 3.01 0.11
N SER A 351 -17.46 2.23 -0.94
CA SER A 351 -18.32 1.10 -1.28
C SER A 351 -17.47 -0.16 -1.42
N THR A 352 -18.06 -1.32 -1.13
CA THR A 352 -17.35 -2.60 -1.21
C THR A 352 -17.96 -3.44 -2.34
N VAL A 353 -17.11 -3.88 -3.27
CA VAL A 353 -17.47 -4.87 -4.31
C VAL A 353 -16.76 -6.17 -3.98
N GLN A 354 -17.52 -7.27 -3.99
CA GLN A 354 -17.01 -8.62 -3.74
C GLN A 354 -17.43 -9.58 -4.84
N ALA A 355 -16.59 -10.60 -5.06
CA ALA A 355 -16.87 -11.68 -6.00
C ALA A 355 -16.07 -12.93 -5.65
N SER A 356 -16.52 -14.10 -6.11
CA SER A 356 -15.76 -15.35 -6.03
C SER A 356 -15.02 -15.59 -7.35
N LEU A 357 -13.75 -15.99 -7.27
CA LEU A 357 -12.99 -16.44 -8.43
C LEU A 357 -13.17 -17.95 -8.65
N PRO A 358 -13.28 -18.44 -9.88
CA PRO A 358 -13.21 -19.86 -10.17
C PRO A 358 -11.77 -20.37 -9.96
N ASP A 359 -11.61 -21.66 -9.65
CA ASP A 359 -10.28 -22.28 -9.44
C ASP A 359 -9.34 -22.16 -10.65
N THR A 360 -9.91 -21.92 -11.84
CA THR A 360 -9.16 -21.71 -13.08
C THR A 360 -8.64 -20.30 -13.29
N CYS A 361 -9.07 -19.34 -12.46
CA CYS A 361 -8.66 -17.93 -12.53
C CYS A 361 -7.53 -17.66 -11.53
N SER A 362 -6.38 -17.26 -12.06
CA SER A 362 -5.24 -16.83 -11.24
C SER A 362 -5.37 -15.37 -10.76
N ASN A 363 -4.58 -15.00 -9.74
CA ASN A 363 -4.47 -13.61 -9.31
C ASN A 363 -3.95 -12.68 -10.43
N THR A 364 -3.10 -13.19 -11.33
CA THR A 364 -2.61 -12.42 -12.49
C THR A 364 -3.70 -12.20 -13.53
N ASP A 365 -4.61 -13.17 -13.73
CA ASP A 365 -5.78 -12.99 -14.61
C ASP A 365 -6.74 -11.93 -14.07
N LEU A 366 -7.00 -11.95 -12.75
CA LEU A 366 -7.80 -10.93 -12.09
C LEU A 366 -7.15 -9.55 -12.21
N LEU A 367 -5.84 -9.44 -11.91
CA LEU A 367 -5.10 -8.19 -12.03
C LEU A 367 -5.21 -7.64 -13.46
N ARG A 368 -4.98 -8.48 -14.48
CA ARG A 368 -5.12 -8.10 -15.89
C ARG A 368 -6.52 -7.61 -16.24
N ALA A 369 -7.56 -8.28 -15.77
CA ALA A 369 -8.95 -7.91 -16.07
C ALA A 369 -9.33 -6.55 -15.50
N CYS A 370 -8.77 -6.17 -14.34
CA CYS A 370 -9.08 -4.94 -13.64
C CYS A 370 -8.12 -3.79 -13.93
N PHE A 371 -6.94 -4.07 -14.49
CA PHE A 371 -5.85 -3.09 -14.64
C PHE A 371 -5.99 -2.19 -15.88
N PRO A 372 -5.61 -0.90 -15.76
CA PRO A 372 -5.45 -0.15 -14.53
C PRO A 372 -6.80 0.10 -13.84
N GLY A 373 -6.76 0.51 -12.56
CA GLY A 373 -7.97 0.71 -11.76
C GLY A 373 -8.96 1.69 -12.38
N GLY A 374 -10.25 1.40 -12.26
CA GLY A 374 -11.31 2.27 -12.79
C GLY A 374 -11.41 3.62 -12.07
N SER A 375 -11.14 3.63 -10.74
CA SER A 375 -11.25 4.83 -9.90
C SER A 375 -10.30 5.96 -10.29
N ILE A 376 -9.21 5.62 -11.03
CA ILE A 376 -8.11 6.54 -11.40
C ILE A 376 -7.98 6.74 -12.93
N THR A 377 -8.84 6.14 -13.74
CA THR A 377 -8.88 6.29 -15.20
C THR A 377 -10.10 7.08 -15.65
N GLY A 378 -11.25 6.48 -15.60
CA GLY A 378 -12.52 7.05 -16.01
C GLY A 378 -13.42 6.01 -16.68
N ALA A 379 -14.54 6.45 -17.21
CA ALA A 379 -15.55 5.60 -17.84
C ALA A 379 -16.00 6.16 -19.19
N PRO A 380 -15.99 5.37 -20.28
CA PRO A 380 -15.44 4.00 -20.42
C PRO A 380 -13.92 3.97 -20.29
N LYS A 381 -13.36 2.93 -19.63
CA LYS A 381 -11.94 2.86 -19.23
C LYS A 381 -10.97 3.10 -20.40
N ILE A 382 -11.06 2.35 -21.48
CA ILE A 382 -10.10 2.42 -22.60
C ILE A 382 -10.16 3.82 -23.25
N ARG A 383 -11.36 4.36 -23.48
CA ARG A 383 -11.50 5.69 -24.06
C ARG A 383 -10.91 6.78 -23.15
N SER A 384 -11.15 6.69 -21.86
CA SER A 384 -10.56 7.61 -20.88
C SER A 384 -9.03 7.51 -20.87
N MET A 385 -8.45 6.32 -20.96
CA MET A 385 -7.00 6.14 -21.08
C MET A 385 -6.43 6.76 -22.37
N GLN A 386 -7.13 6.68 -23.49
CA GLN A 386 -6.74 7.33 -24.74
C GLN A 386 -6.72 8.85 -24.58
N ILE A 387 -7.77 9.43 -23.99
CA ILE A 387 -7.86 10.88 -23.73
C ILE A 387 -6.76 11.35 -22.76
N ILE A 388 -6.46 10.55 -21.73
CA ILE A 388 -5.37 10.82 -20.79
C ILE A 388 -4.03 10.91 -21.53
N ASP A 389 -3.72 9.94 -22.39
CA ASP A 389 -2.47 9.93 -23.16
C ASP A 389 -2.38 11.10 -24.17
N GLU A 390 -3.51 11.51 -24.73
CA GLU A 390 -3.61 12.65 -25.63
C GLU A 390 -3.35 13.99 -24.92
N LEU A 391 -3.82 14.12 -23.67
CA LEU A 391 -3.84 15.40 -22.98
C LEU A 391 -2.72 15.59 -21.98
N GLU A 392 -2.28 14.57 -21.27
CA GLU A 392 -1.20 14.69 -20.29
C GLU A 392 0.17 14.77 -21.00
N PRO A 393 1.05 15.74 -20.64
CA PRO A 393 2.32 15.92 -21.35
C PRO A 393 3.28 14.74 -21.20
N GLN A 394 3.25 14.06 -20.05
CA GLN A 394 4.11 12.93 -19.73
C GLN A 394 3.31 11.68 -19.35
N ARG A 395 3.89 10.52 -19.62
CA ARG A 395 3.37 9.24 -19.14
C ARG A 395 3.30 9.21 -17.62
N ARG A 396 2.34 8.47 -17.08
CA ARG A 396 2.06 8.37 -15.64
C ARG A 396 3.05 7.51 -14.89
N ASN A 397 3.70 6.56 -15.57
CA ASN A 397 4.64 5.59 -15.00
C ASN A 397 4.05 4.86 -13.77
N ALA A 398 4.61 5.02 -12.55
CA ALA A 398 4.06 4.42 -11.34
C ALA A 398 2.72 5.04 -10.92
N TYR A 399 2.47 6.33 -11.19
CA TYR A 399 1.23 7.00 -10.77
C TYR A 399 -0.01 6.37 -11.40
N CYS A 400 -1.02 6.07 -10.58
CA CYS A 400 -2.24 5.36 -11.01
C CYS A 400 -2.02 3.92 -11.49
N GLY A 401 -0.89 3.32 -11.14
CA GLY A 401 -0.66 1.89 -11.22
C GLY A 401 -1.06 1.18 -9.92
N SER A 402 -0.29 0.18 -9.54
CA SER A 402 -0.52 -0.63 -8.34
C SER A 402 0.80 -1.09 -7.71
N ILE A 403 0.84 -1.18 -6.39
CA ILE A 403 1.90 -1.84 -5.61
C ILE A 403 1.26 -2.87 -4.70
N GLY A 404 1.90 -4.03 -4.57
CA GLY A 404 1.44 -5.06 -3.66
C GLY A 404 2.11 -6.40 -3.88
N TYR A 405 1.47 -7.46 -3.38
CA TYR A 405 2.00 -8.82 -3.46
C TYR A 405 0.98 -9.82 -4.03
N LEU A 406 1.51 -10.86 -4.65
CA LEU A 406 0.83 -12.08 -5.07
C LEU A 406 1.55 -13.24 -4.40
N SER A 407 0.98 -13.75 -3.29
CA SER A 407 1.59 -14.83 -2.50
C SER A 407 1.43 -16.19 -3.19
N CYS A 408 2.42 -17.07 -3.01
CA CYS A 408 2.35 -18.46 -3.46
C CYS A 408 1.24 -19.29 -2.78
N CYS A 409 0.57 -18.74 -1.76
CA CYS A 409 -0.61 -19.34 -1.13
C CYS A 409 -1.95 -18.84 -1.70
N GLY A 410 -1.93 -18.12 -2.81
CA GLY A 410 -3.13 -17.60 -3.46
C GLY A 410 -3.71 -16.32 -2.86
N ARG A 411 -3.14 -15.79 -1.76
CA ARG A 411 -3.50 -14.46 -1.26
C ARG A 411 -2.88 -13.37 -2.13
N MET A 412 -3.59 -12.27 -2.29
CA MET A 412 -3.13 -11.05 -2.97
C MET A 412 -3.65 -9.83 -2.22
N ASP A 413 -2.85 -8.81 -2.09
CA ASP A 413 -3.29 -7.46 -1.67
C ASP A 413 -2.48 -6.42 -2.41
N THR A 414 -3.19 -5.50 -3.08
CA THR A 414 -2.60 -4.47 -3.93
C THR A 414 -3.28 -3.13 -3.69
N SER A 415 -2.51 -2.06 -3.77
CA SER A 415 -2.98 -0.67 -3.63
C SER A 415 -3.05 0.04 -4.98
N ILE A 416 -3.78 1.13 -5.05
CA ILE A 416 -3.69 2.11 -6.14
C ILE A 416 -2.55 3.08 -5.82
N THR A 417 -1.60 3.28 -6.75
CA THR A 417 -0.46 4.20 -6.54
C THR A 417 -0.85 5.65 -6.79
N ILE A 418 -1.61 6.21 -5.86
CA ILE A 418 -1.84 7.65 -5.67
C ILE A 418 -1.09 8.13 -4.43
N ARG A 419 -0.84 9.42 -4.31
CA ARG A 419 0.05 9.98 -3.27
C ARG A 419 1.40 9.26 -3.25
N THR A 420 1.93 9.06 -4.45
CA THR A 420 3.13 8.26 -4.71
C THR A 420 4.14 9.12 -5.44
N LEU A 421 5.39 9.05 -5.00
CA LEU A 421 6.52 9.74 -5.62
C LEU A 421 7.43 8.71 -6.29
N ILE A 422 8.02 9.14 -7.39
CA ILE A 422 9.12 8.45 -8.05
C ILE A 422 10.38 9.28 -7.82
N ALA A 423 11.40 8.67 -7.23
CA ALA A 423 12.72 9.25 -7.07
C ALA A 423 13.65 8.59 -8.10
N ALA A 424 14.01 9.32 -9.13
CA ALA A 424 14.87 8.82 -10.21
C ALA A 424 15.79 9.93 -10.72
N GLN A 425 17.04 9.60 -11.01
CA GLN A 425 18.01 10.51 -11.63
C GLN A 425 18.21 11.83 -10.85
N GLY A 426 18.15 11.80 -9.50
CA GLY A 426 18.28 12.98 -8.64
C GLY A 426 17.06 13.88 -8.63
N ARG A 427 15.90 13.40 -9.13
CA ARG A 427 14.67 14.14 -9.21
C ARG A 427 13.50 13.39 -8.63
N LEU A 428 12.65 14.08 -7.85
CA LEU A 428 11.37 13.59 -7.37
C LEU A 428 10.26 14.00 -8.33
N HIS A 429 9.35 13.06 -8.57
CA HIS A 429 8.15 13.28 -9.35
C HIS A 429 6.92 12.84 -8.55
N CYS A 430 5.91 13.69 -8.47
CA CYS A 430 4.64 13.41 -7.79
C CYS A 430 3.49 13.90 -8.67
N TRP A 431 2.47 13.08 -8.86
CA TRP A 431 1.28 13.46 -9.63
C TRP A 431 0.09 13.66 -8.71
N ALA A 432 -0.80 14.53 -9.15
CA ALA A 432 -2.13 14.66 -8.59
C ALA A 432 -3.12 15.01 -9.70
N GLY A 433 -4.29 14.40 -9.63
CA GLY A 433 -5.38 14.58 -10.59
C GLY A 433 -6.74 14.38 -9.95
N GLY A 434 -7.79 14.70 -10.68
CA GLY A 434 -9.19 14.52 -10.30
C GLY A 434 -10.01 13.92 -11.43
N GLY A 435 -11.14 13.31 -11.09
CA GLY A 435 -12.09 12.76 -12.04
C GLY A 435 -13.02 13.88 -12.57
N LEU A 436 -12.80 14.32 -13.78
CA LEU A 436 -13.62 15.36 -14.44
C LEU A 436 -14.93 14.75 -14.95
N VAL A 437 -16.04 15.36 -14.60
CA VAL A 437 -17.40 15.05 -15.07
C VAL A 437 -18.02 16.29 -15.70
N ALA A 438 -19.19 16.14 -16.33
CA ALA A 438 -19.84 17.25 -17.06
C ALA A 438 -20.10 18.50 -16.20
N ASP A 439 -20.35 18.34 -14.90
CA ASP A 439 -20.62 19.43 -13.95
C ASP A 439 -19.36 20.00 -13.30
N SER A 440 -18.17 19.49 -13.62
CA SER A 440 -16.90 19.96 -13.06
C SER A 440 -16.61 21.42 -13.47
N GLN A 441 -15.94 22.15 -12.55
CA GLN A 441 -15.47 23.53 -12.77
C GLN A 441 -13.94 23.53 -12.72
N TRP A 442 -13.28 24.11 -13.71
CA TRP A 442 -11.83 24.01 -13.88
C TRP A 442 -11.02 24.54 -12.68
N GLU A 443 -11.48 25.65 -12.06
CA GLU A 443 -10.82 26.23 -10.89
C GLU A 443 -10.82 25.27 -9.70
N SER A 444 -11.96 24.62 -9.46
CA SER A 444 -12.11 23.65 -8.37
C SER A 444 -11.27 22.40 -8.61
N GLU A 445 -11.28 21.87 -9.83
CA GLU A 445 -10.51 20.69 -10.19
C GLU A 445 -8.99 20.96 -10.17
N TYR A 446 -8.56 22.13 -10.65
CA TYR A 446 -7.16 22.56 -10.55
C TYR A 446 -6.73 22.71 -9.09
N GLN A 447 -7.56 23.31 -8.23
CA GLN A 447 -7.28 23.42 -6.80
C GLN A 447 -7.23 22.04 -6.15
N GLU A 448 -8.11 21.11 -6.50
CA GLU A 448 -8.12 19.75 -5.99
C GLU A 448 -6.80 19.01 -6.25
N THR A 449 -6.15 19.23 -7.40
CA THR A 449 -4.84 18.64 -7.65
C THR A 449 -3.78 19.10 -6.65
N ARG A 450 -3.85 20.37 -6.21
CA ARG A 450 -2.94 20.95 -5.21
C ARG A 450 -3.26 20.47 -3.81
N ASP A 451 -4.53 20.38 -3.47
CA ASP A 451 -5.00 19.90 -2.16
C ASP A 451 -4.58 18.44 -1.92
N LYS A 452 -4.59 17.61 -2.97
CA LYS A 452 -4.15 16.20 -2.90
C LYS A 452 -2.67 16.03 -2.58
N VAL A 453 -1.82 17.00 -2.90
CA VAL A 453 -0.38 16.99 -2.58
C VAL A 453 -0.01 17.91 -1.42
N ALA A 454 -0.97 18.60 -0.80
CA ALA A 454 -0.72 19.54 0.29
C ALA A 454 -0.10 18.89 1.55
N LYS A 455 -0.28 17.57 1.73
CA LYS A 455 0.37 16.79 2.79
C LYS A 455 1.57 15.97 2.31
N ILE A 456 2.10 16.26 1.13
CA ILE A 456 3.25 15.57 0.53
C ILE A 456 4.36 16.57 0.24
N LEU A 457 4.12 17.55 -0.64
CA LEU A 457 5.16 18.45 -1.10
C LEU A 457 5.75 19.32 0.02
N PRO A 458 4.96 19.96 0.91
CA PRO A 458 5.51 20.78 2.00
C PRO A 458 6.32 19.99 3.03
N ILE A 459 5.96 18.70 3.28
CA ILE A 459 6.68 17.85 4.23
C ILE A 459 8.12 17.60 3.77
N LEU A 460 8.32 17.42 2.47
CA LEU A 460 9.65 17.22 1.90
C LEU A 460 10.41 18.53 1.71
N SER A 461 9.70 19.67 1.61
CA SER A 461 10.30 21.01 1.51
C SER A 461 10.79 21.54 2.86
N ALA A 462 10.27 21.01 3.98
CA ALA A 462 10.70 21.44 5.30
C ALA A 462 12.15 21.03 5.54
N THR A 463 13.01 22.01 5.84
CA THR A 463 14.37 21.75 6.32
C THR A 463 14.28 20.90 7.60
N PRO A 464 15.10 19.84 7.77
CA PRO A 464 15.13 19.10 9.03
C PRO A 464 15.34 20.09 10.18
N CYS A 465 14.40 20.13 11.13
CA CYS A 465 14.66 20.85 12.38
C CYS A 465 15.83 20.13 13.04
N GLU A 466 16.96 20.81 13.28
CA GLU A 466 18.02 20.26 14.12
C GLU A 466 17.38 19.78 15.42
N PRO A 467 17.70 18.58 15.92
CA PRO A 467 17.16 18.11 17.19
C PRO A 467 17.52 19.16 18.22
N SER A 468 16.52 19.76 18.86
CA SER A 468 16.72 20.73 19.91
C SER A 468 17.59 20.06 20.99
N GLU A 469 18.66 20.71 21.43
CA GLU A 469 19.62 20.23 22.46
C GLU A 469 18.93 19.73 23.74
N SER A 470 17.65 20.07 23.96
CA SER A 470 16.82 19.58 25.06
C SER A 470 16.51 18.06 25.00
N ASN A 471 16.55 17.39 23.84
CA ASN A 471 16.34 15.95 23.77
C ASN A 471 17.63 15.13 23.94
N VAL A 472 18.80 15.73 23.78
CA VAL A 472 20.08 15.07 24.03
C VAL A 472 20.34 14.98 25.54
N ILE A 473 19.85 15.94 26.32
CA ILE A 473 19.99 15.95 27.78
C ILE A 473 19.07 14.92 28.47
N ALA A 474 17.90 14.63 27.88
CA ALA A 474 16.98 13.61 28.42
C ALA A 474 17.50 12.18 28.26
N MET A 475 18.22 11.88 27.16
CA MET A 475 18.82 10.55 26.96
C MET A 475 20.13 10.33 27.73
N ALA A 476 20.82 11.41 28.14
CA ALA A 476 22.04 11.33 28.96
C ALA A 476 21.77 11.24 30.46
N SER A 477 20.55 11.57 30.93
CA SER A 477 20.18 11.53 32.36
C SER A 477 19.62 10.17 32.81
N GLU A 478 19.23 9.28 31.89
CA GLU A 478 18.77 7.91 32.23
C GLU A 478 19.90 6.88 32.35
N ALA A 479 21.14 7.25 32.04
CA ALA A 479 22.30 6.36 32.09
C ALA A 479 23.15 6.48 33.36
N GLN A 480 22.71 7.21 34.40
CA GLN A 480 23.49 7.44 35.64
C GLN A 480 22.74 7.19 36.95
N ASP A 481 21.85 6.20 37.03
CA ASP A 481 21.34 5.72 38.31
C ASP A 481 21.55 4.20 38.43
N GLU A 482 22.80 3.80 38.74
CA GLU A 482 23.09 2.53 39.43
C GLU A 482 23.00 2.77 40.94
N PRO A 483 22.25 1.96 41.73
CA PRO A 483 22.22 2.12 43.18
C PRO A 483 23.42 1.43 43.80
N GLN A 484 24.19 2.22 44.53
CA GLN A 484 25.24 1.75 45.46
C GLN A 484 24.66 0.90 46.59
N THR A 485 25.30 -0.20 46.80
CA THR A 485 25.14 -1.16 47.90
C THR A 485 25.30 -0.52 49.29
N ALA A 486 24.43 -0.90 50.24
CA ALA A 486 24.72 -0.84 51.67
C ALA A 486 24.04 -2.00 52.44
N HIS A 487 24.90 -2.81 52.97
CA HIS A 487 24.93 -3.72 54.16
C HIS A 487 23.64 -3.99 54.97
N GLU A 488 23.46 -5.31 55.14
CA GLU A 488 23.11 -6.11 56.34
C GLU A 488 22.28 -5.52 57.47
N SER A 489 21.16 -6.15 57.75
CA SER A 489 20.89 -6.88 59.01
C SER A 489 19.55 -7.62 58.96
N ALA A 490 19.62 -8.93 59.24
CA ALA A 490 18.49 -9.79 59.59
C ALA A 490 18.47 -9.93 61.13
N PRO A 491 17.60 -10.75 61.75
CA PRO A 491 16.17 -11.02 61.51
C PRO A 491 15.34 -10.84 62.82
N GLN A 492 14.01 -10.91 62.79
CA GLN A 492 13.28 -11.57 63.89
C GLN A 492 11.85 -11.98 63.53
N ASP A 493 11.56 -13.17 63.92
CA ASP A 493 10.33 -13.93 63.97
C ASP A 493 9.11 -13.22 64.55
N SER A 494 7.95 -13.63 64.09
CA SER A 494 6.81 -14.05 64.93
C SER A 494 5.60 -14.42 64.06
N THR A 495 5.43 -15.70 63.85
CA THR A 495 4.34 -16.57 64.27
C THR A 495 2.89 -16.10 64.12
N CYS A 496 2.18 -16.93 63.36
CA CYS A 496 0.94 -17.65 63.68
C CYS A 496 -0.35 -16.85 63.85
N THR A 497 -1.37 -17.10 63.10
CA THR A 497 -2.46 -18.01 63.54
C THR A 497 -3.50 -18.23 62.45
N LEU A 498 -3.82 -19.46 62.26
CA LEU A 498 -4.98 -20.08 61.57
C LEU A 498 -6.28 -19.72 62.30
N LEU A 499 -7.37 -19.77 61.53
CA LEU A 499 -8.74 -20.26 61.85
C LEU A 499 -9.65 -19.61 60.83
N GLY A 500 -10.46 -20.26 60.02
CA GLY A 500 -11.19 -21.47 60.25
C GLY A 500 -12.61 -21.26 59.78
N ASP A 501 -13.05 -22.12 58.88
CA ASP A 501 -14.39 -22.68 58.77
C ASP A 501 -15.64 -21.80 58.53
N ASN A 502 -16.42 -22.11 57.63
CA ASN A 502 -17.45 -23.07 57.46
C ASN A 502 -18.72 -22.56 56.70
N SER A 503 -19.04 -23.36 55.72
CA SER A 503 -20.36 -23.96 55.48
C SER A 503 -21.59 -23.14 55.08
N GLY A 504 -22.13 -23.61 54.04
CA GLY A 504 -23.51 -24.11 53.93
C GLY A 504 -24.42 -23.14 53.17
N ASP A 505 -25.28 -23.46 52.35
CA ASP A 505 -26.00 -24.66 51.96
C ASP A 505 -27.08 -24.25 50.92
N GLU A 506 -27.29 -25.11 49.98
CA GLU A 506 -28.53 -25.45 49.28
C GLU A 506 -29.67 -24.45 49.03
N SER A 507 -30.19 -24.35 47.81
CA SER A 507 -31.31 -25.11 47.26
C SER A 507 -31.93 -24.42 46.02
N ARG A 508 -31.98 -25.13 44.91
CA ARG A 508 -33.14 -25.63 44.15
C ARG A 508 -34.35 -24.69 43.93
N HIS A 509 -34.70 -24.48 42.68
CA HIS A 509 -35.88 -25.01 41.96
C HIS A 509 -36.00 -24.40 40.57
N ASP A 510 -35.89 -25.23 39.56
CA ASP A 510 -36.91 -25.74 38.60
C ASP A 510 -37.97 -24.74 38.08
N ALA A 511 -38.06 -24.59 36.76
CA ALA A 511 -38.99 -25.22 35.85
C ALA A 511 -39.33 -24.37 34.61
N HIS A 512 -39.10 -24.98 33.45
CA HIS A 512 -39.99 -25.10 32.27
C HIS A 512 -40.72 -23.83 31.74
N THR A 513 -40.55 -23.46 30.47
CA THR A 513 -41.33 -24.00 29.34
C THR A 513 -41.00 -23.24 28.04
N GLU A 514 -40.57 -23.93 27.01
CA GLU A 514 -40.91 -23.65 25.59
C GLU A 514 -42.41 -23.98 25.39
N PRO A 515 -43.12 -23.65 24.29
CA PRO A 515 -42.70 -23.68 22.89
C PRO A 515 -43.42 -22.73 21.89
N GLN A 516 -43.01 -22.88 20.65
CA GLN A 516 -43.78 -22.84 19.38
C GLN A 516 -43.88 -21.52 18.59
N GLN A 517 -43.24 -21.55 17.43
CA GLN A 517 -43.68 -21.00 16.14
C GLN A 517 -45.12 -21.50 15.79
N PRO A 518 -45.85 -20.94 14.78
CA PRO A 518 -45.45 -20.68 13.41
C PRO A 518 -46.20 -19.50 12.72
N ALA A 519 -45.69 -18.98 11.67
CA ALA A 519 -46.21 -18.85 10.30
C ALA A 519 -45.25 -17.97 9.46
#